data_ea4411c7c06c8b36642c5ba8e4249963
#
_entry.id   ea4411c7c06c8b36642c5ba8e4249963
#
_cell.length_a   1.000
_cell.length_b   1.000
_cell.length_c   1.000
_cell.angle_alpha   90.00
_cell.angle_beta   90.00
_cell.angle_gamma   90.00
#
_symmetry.space_group_name_H-M   'P 1'
#
loop_
_entity.id
_entity.type
_entity.pdbx_description
1 polymer ?
#
loop_
_entity_poly.entity_id
_entity_poly.type
_entity_poly.pdbx_seq_one_letter_code
_entity_poly.pdbx_strand_id
1 'polypeptide(L)'
;IRIDVKTLEVKRWDSPDADAHYGITIDAEGRVWFANYGGHGGHGGVSFFDPKTEQWKVIPGTTGNLWRSVAADDKGTVWVSNNGGPLGCGLLEIDGQNETITNFHTFAQCGTPVGVGLDSKGKVWMIDYNGWTWQMDPMTYEKKLLPVAGVHYTYSDFTGSGLSGVSPQ
;
A
#
# COMPACT_ATOMS: atom_id res chain seq x y z
N ILE A 1 3.42 13.53 9.93
CA ILE A 1 2.66 14.62 10.56
C ILE A 1 1.27 14.11 10.88
N ARG A 2 0.79 14.38 12.10
CA ARG A 2 -0.61 14.23 12.51
C ARG A 2 -1.19 15.58 12.87
N ILE A 3 -2.41 15.82 12.43
CA ILE A 3 -3.16 17.04 12.78
C ILE A 3 -4.42 16.61 13.52
N ASP A 4 -4.62 17.13 14.73
CA ASP A 4 -5.89 16.98 15.44
C ASP A 4 -6.92 17.90 14.79
N VAL A 5 -8.00 17.34 14.28
CA VAL A 5 -9.00 18.11 13.51
C VAL A 5 -9.87 19.04 14.37
N LYS A 6 -9.87 18.85 15.70
CA LYS A 6 -10.64 19.67 16.64
C LYS A 6 -9.79 20.81 17.20
N THR A 7 -8.54 20.49 17.60
CA THR A 7 -7.65 21.45 18.24
C THR A 7 -6.68 22.13 17.26
N LEU A 8 -6.52 21.55 16.06
CA LEU A 8 -5.54 21.93 15.04
C LEU A 8 -4.09 21.74 15.52
N GLU A 9 -3.89 21.01 16.59
CA GLU A 9 -2.56 20.67 17.08
C GLU A 9 -1.83 19.81 16.04
N VAL A 10 -0.57 20.18 15.76
CA VAL A 10 0.28 19.48 14.79
C VAL A 10 1.38 18.75 15.54
N LYS A 11 1.46 17.43 15.36
CA LYS A 11 2.56 16.61 15.85
C LYS A 11 3.37 16.05 14.69
N ARG A 12 4.69 16.04 14.82
CA ARG A 12 5.63 15.58 13.79
C ARG A 12 6.54 14.49 14.35
N TRP A 13 6.88 13.55 13.49
CA TRP A 13 7.86 12.51 13.75
C TRP A 13 8.75 12.39 12.52
N ASP A 14 10.04 12.20 12.72
CA ASP A 14 10.98 11.93 11.63
C ASP A 14 10.81 10.48 11.17
N SER A 15 10.78 10.29 9.86
CA SER A 15 10.71 8.97 9.26
C SER A 15 12.13 8.42 9.04
N PRO A 16 12.37 7.12 9.26
CA PRO A 16 13.65 6.49 8.94
C PRO A 16 13.94 6.47 7.43
N ASP A 17 12.93 6.68 6.59
CA ASP A 17 13.02 6.64 5.12
C ASP A 17 12.44 7.95 4.53
N ALA A 18 13.05 9.08 4.93
CA ALA A 18 12.51 10.42 4.76
C ALA A 18 12.22 10.84 3.31
N ASP A 19 12.82 10.17 2.31
CA ASP A 19 12.88 10.73 0.96
C ASP A 19 11.92 10.09 -0.05
N ALA A 20 11.11 9.11 0.33
CA ALA A 20 10.45 8.29 -0.67
C ALA A 20 9.03 7.79 -0.34
N HIS A 21 8.32 8.37 0.63
CA HIS A 21 6.94 8.00 0.88
C HIS A 21 6.06 8.30 -0.33
N TYR A 22 5.48 7.26 -0.92
CA TYR A 22 4.62 7.39 -2.09
C TYR A 22 3.16 7.07 -1.75
N GLY A 23 2.90 5.88 -1.21
CA GLY A 23 1.56 5.45 -0.78
C GLY A 23 1.41 5.51 0.74
N ILE A 24 0.19 5.77 1.21
CA ILE A 24 -0.17 5.81 2.62
C ILE A 24 -1.53 5.14 2.83
N THR A 25 -1.68 4.38 3.91
CA THR A 25 -2.95 3.85 4.39
C THR A 25 -2.94 3.70 5.91
N ILE A 26 -4.11 3.45 6.48
CA ILE A 26 -4.25 3.17 7.93
C ILE A 26 -4.92 1.80 8.06
N ASP A 27 -4.36 0.93 8.91
CA ASP A 27 -4.93 -0.36 9.21
C ASP A 27 -5.97 -0.31 10.35
N ALA A 28 -6.59 -1.44 10.64
CA ALA A 28 -7.62 -1.56 11.67
C ALA A 28 -7.09 -1.29 13.10
N GLU A 29 -5.79 -1.44 13.34
CA GLU A 29 -5.14 -1.12 14.61
C GLU A 29 -4.78 0.37 14.75
N GLY A 30 -4.96 1.14 13.67
CA GLY A 30 -4.64 2.56 13.60
C GLY A 30 -3.17 2.84 13.28
N ARG A 31 -2.40 1.85 12.84
CA ARG A 31 -1.03 2.05 12.36
C ARG A 31 -1.06 2.67 10.97
N VAL A 32 -0.15 3.57 10.73
CA VAL A 32 -0.03 4.28 9.44
C VAL A 32 1.04 3.59 8.60
N TRP A 33 0.62 2.97 7.50
CA TRP A 33 1.49 2.24 6.59
C TRP A 33 1.94 3.10 5.42
N PHE A 34 3.16 2.87 4.97
CA PHE A 34 3.78 3.59 3.87
C PHE A 34 4.41 2.64 2.87
N ALA A 35 4.16 2.93 1.60
CA ALA A 35 4.91 2.37 0.49
C ALA A 35 6.01 3.36 0.07
N ASN A 36 7.27 2.94 0.12
CA ASN A 36 8.39 3.84 -0.12
C ASN A 36 9.04 3.53 -1.47
N TYR A 37 9.08 4.54 -2.34
CA TYR A 37 9.64 4.43 -3.67
C TYR A 37 11.16 4.64 -3.64
N GLY A 38 11.94 3.58 -3.78
CA GLY A 38 13.40 3.60 -3.66
C GLY A 38 14.17 4.30 -4.80
N GLY A 39 13.48 4.94 -5.74
CA GLY A 39 14.08 5.46 -6.98
C GLY A 39 14.91 6.75 -6.86
N HIS A 40 14.97 7.39 -5.71
CA HIS A 40 15.68 8.66 -5.50
C HIS A 40 16.73 8.63 -4.38
N GLY A 41 17.39 7.47 -4.21
CA GLY A 41 18.45 7.32 -3.20
C GLY A 41 17.95 6.85 -1.83
N GLY A 42 16.63 6.69 -1.66
CA GLY A 42 16.03 6.04 -0.51
C GLY A 42 16.23 4.52 -0.59
N HIS A 43 16.27 3.85 0.55
CA HIS A 43 16.43 2.39 0.60
C HIS A 43 15.18 1.64 0.15
N GLY A 44 14.07 2.34 -0.11
CA GLY A 44 12.76 1.82 -0.49
C GLY A 44 12.36 0.64 0.37
N GLY A 45 11.23 0.70 0.98
CA GLY A 45 10.72 -0.39 1.81
C GLY A 45 9.24 -0.18 2.11
N VAL A 46 8.60 -1.16 2.67
CA VAL A 46 7.29 -0.98 3.29
C VAL A 46 7.51 -0.76 4.77
N SER A 47 6.97 0.30 5.30
CA SER A 47 7.10 0.66 6.71
C SER A 47 5.75 1.06 7.30
N PHE A 48 5.66 1.02 8.62
CA PHE A 48 4.54 1.62 9.32
C PHE A 48 5.01 2.44 10.52
N PHE A 49 4.17 3.39 10.90
CA PHE A 49 4.26 4.15 12.13
C PHE A 49 3.11 3.74 13.05
N ASP A 50 3.42 3.32 14.26
CA ASP A 50 2.42 3.08 15.29
C ASP A 50 2.24 4.34 16.16
N PRO A 51 1.09 5.02 16.07
CA PRO A 51 0.86 6.24 16.84
C PRO A 51 0.67 6.01 18.34
N LYS A 52 0.44 4.75 18.79
CA LYS A 52 0.31 4.41 20.22
C LYS A 52 1.66 4.34 20.90
N THR A 53 2.65 3.79 20.22
CA THR A 53 4.02 3.65 20.72
C THR A 53 4.95 4.74 20.23
N GLU A 54 4.53 5.48 19.21
CA GLU A 54 5.31 6.48 18.46
C GLU A 54 6.58 5.88 17.83
N GLN A 55 6.51 4.62 17.41
CA GLN A 55 7.63 3.92 16.80
C GLN A 55 7.40 3.63 15.33
N TRP A 56 8.50 3.69 14.57
CA TRP A 56 8.56 3.25 13.19
C TRP A 56 9.07 1.82 13.10
N LYS A 57 8.56 1.09 12.11
CA LYS A 57 9.06 -0.22 11.76
C LYS A 57 9.09 -0.41 10.25
N VAL A 58 10.19 -0.94 9.75
CA VAL A 58 10.34 -1.36 8.35
C VAL A 58 10.10 -2.86 8.26
N ILE A 59 9.30 -3.30 7.30
CA ILE A 59 9.01 -4.72 7.08
C ILE A 59 10.24 -5.38 6.46
N PRO A 60 10.80 -6.41 7.09
CA PRO A 60 11.97 -7.11 6.58
C PRO A 60 11.74 -7.68 5.16
N GLY A 61 12.74 -7.60 4.30
CA GLY A 61 12.69 -8.13 2.93
C GLY A 61 12.00 -7.21 1.92
N THR A 62 11.56 -6.02 2.30
CA THR A 62 10.92 -5.07 1.38
C THR A 62 11.87 -4.03 0.77
N THR A 63 13.06 -3.85 1.34
CA THR A 63 14.03 -2.86 0.84
C THR A 63 14.54 -3.17 -0.57
N GLY A 64 14.88 -2.13 -1.33
CA GLY A 64 15.42 -2.25 -2.69
C GLY A 64 14.39 -2.43 -3.79
N ASN A 65 13.10 -2.39 -3.47
CA ASN A 65 11.98 -2.45 -4.42
C ASN A 65 11.39 -1.05 -4.67
N LEU A 66 10.51 -0.96 -5.67
CA LEU A 66 9.88 0.29 -6.11
C LEU A 66 8.40 0.29 -5.72
N TRP A 67 8.13 0.37 -4.43
CA TRP A 67 6.78 0.37 -3.87
C TRP A 67 6.04 1.67 -4.20
N ARG A 68 4.76 1.57 -4.52
CA ARG A 68 3.98 2.75 -4.86
C ARG A 68 2.75 2.92 -3.99
N SER A 69 1.73 2.13 -4.19
CA SER A 69 0.47 2.27 -3.47
C SER A 69 0.36 1.19 -2.40
N VAL A 70 -0.37 1.51 -1.33
CA VAL A 70 -0.62 0.59 -0.22
C VAL A 70 -2.07 0.70 0.21
N ALA A 71 -2.69 -0.44 0.51
CA ALA A 71 -4.02 -0.52 1.09
C ALA A 71 -4.04 -1.60 2.18
N ALA A 72 -4.80 -1.38 3.25
CA ALA A 72 -4.99 -2.35 4.31
C ALA A 72 -6.46 -2.80 4.33
N ASP A 73 -6.70 -4.10 4.53
CA ASP A 73 -8.05 -4.63 4.70
C ASP A 73 -8.46 -4.71 6.18
N ASP A 74 -9.73 -5.02 6.41
CA ASP A 74 -10.31 -5.17 7.75
C ASP A 74 -9.86 -6.44 8.50
N LYS A 75 -9.14 -7.34 7.82
CA LYS A 75 -8.57 -8.58 8.38
C LYS A 75 -7.12 -8.43 8.80
N GLY A 76 -6.54 -7.26 8.58
CA GLY A 76 -5.15 -6.96 8.91
C GLY A 76 -4.15 -7.33 7.82
N THR A 77 -4.60 -7.64 6.60
CA THR A 77 -3.71 -7.82 5.46
C THR A 77 -3.38 -6.48 4.83
N VAL A 78 -2.11 -6.27 4.51
CA VAL A 78 -1.63 -5.07 3.83
C VAL A 78 -1.14 -5.43 2.44
N TRP A 79 -1.69 -4.73 1.45
CA TRP A 79 -1.45 -4.93 0.02
C TRP A 79 -0.63 -3.79 -0.54
N VAL A 80 0.49 -4.08 -1.20
CA VAL A 80 1.41 -3.04 -1.69
C VAL A 80 1.81 -3.31 -3.13
N SER A 81 1.61 -2.33 -4.02
CA SER A 81 2.04 -2.45 -5.40
C SER A 81 3.53 -2.19 -5.56
N ASN A 82 4.17 -3.00 -6.42
CA ASN A 82 5.59 -2.90 -6.76
C ASN A 82 5.78 -2.81 -8.27
N ASN A 83 6.48 -1.80 -8.76
CA ASN A 83 6.74 -1.66 -10.20
C ASN A 83 8.16 -2.05 -10.61
N GLY A 84 8.97 -2.62 -9.73
CA GLY A 84 10.32 -3.05 -10.06
C GLY A 84 11.18 -3.40 -8.86
N GLY A 85 12.46 -3.64 -9.13
CA GLY A 85 13.40 -4.13 -8.13
C GLY A 85 13.50 -5.66 -8.13
N PRO A 86 14.10 -6.27 -7.10
CA PRO A 86 14.35 -7.71 -7.04
C PRO A 86 13.09 -8.58 -7.16
N LEU A 87 11.94 -8.12 -6.66
CA LEU A 87 10.68 -8.85 -6.75
C LEU A 87 9.96 -8.69 -8.08
N GLY A 88 10.36 -7.70 -8.89
CA GLY A 88 9.70 -7.40 -10.17
C GLY A 88 8.37 -6.68 -10.00
N CYS A 89 7.52 -6.71 -11.04
CA CYS A 89 6.23 -6.05 -11.08
C CYS A 89 5.13 -6.92 -10.47
N GLY A 90 4.35 -6.40 -9.53
CA GLY A 90 3.30 -7.16 -8.88
C GLY A 90 2.71 -6.52 -7.62
N LEU A 91 2.12 -7.36 -6.81
CA LEU A 91 1.44 -7.01 -5.57
C LEU A 91 1.99 -7.81 -4.40
N LEU A 92 2.51 -7.14 -3.39
CA LEU A 92 2.96 -7.74 -2.14
C LEU A 92 1.77 -7.91 -1.20
N GLU A 93 1.74 -9.04 -0.52
CA GLU A 93 0.81 -9.37 0.55
C GLU A 93 1.59 -9.48 1.87
N ILE A 94 1.16 -8.74 2.87
CA ILE A 94 1.78 -8.69 4.19
C ILE A 94 0.73 -9.05 5.24
N ASP A 95 1.04 -9.98 6.11
CA ASP A 95 0.32 -10.14 7.37
C ASP A 95 0.71 -8.96 8.28
N GLY A 96 -0.19 -8.00 8.42
CA GLY A 96 0.06 -6.81 9.21
C GLY A 96 0.18 -7.10 10.71
N GLN A 97 -0.46 -8.16 11.23
CA GLN A 97 -0.38 -8.51 12.65
C GLN A 97 0.98 -9.12 13.01
N ASN A 98 1.45 -10.05 12.17
CA ASN A 98 2.75 -10.70 12.36
C ASN A 98 3.90 -9.93 11.71
N GLU A 99 3.59 -8.87 10.94
CA GLU A 99 4.55 -8.00 10.27
C GLU A 99 5.49 -8.76 9.31
N THR A 100 4.92 -9.72 8.60
CA THR A 100 5.65 -10.64 7.73
C THR A 100 5.06 -10.66 6.33
N ILE A 101 5.93 -10.79 5.32
CA ILE A 101 5.52 -11.05 3.95
C ILE A 101 4.91 -12.45 3.88
N THR A 102 3.68 -12.55 3.38
CA THR A 102 2.99 -13.82 3.17
C THR A 102 3.08 -14.28 1.72
N ASN A 103 3.03 -13.34 0.76
CA ASN A 103 3.08 -13.68 -0.66
C ASN A 103 3.52 -12.50 -1.52
N PHE A 104 3.93 -12.80 -2.77
CA PHE A 104 4.11 -11.83 -3.83
C PHE A 104 3.40 -12.31 -5.11
N HIS A 105 2.41 -11.57 -5.55
CA HIS A 105 1.56 -11.91 -6.69
C HIS A 105 2.06 -11.25 -7.96
N THR A 106 2.43 -12.05 -8.94
CA THR A 106 2.78 -11.57 -10.28
C THR A 106 1.53 -11.52 -11.18
N PHE A 107 1.55 -10.67 -12.19
CA PHE A 107 0.46 -10.48 -13.15
C PHE A 107 0.99 -10.59 -14.58
N ALA A 108 0.18 -11.15 -15.48
CA ALA A 108 0.60 -11.39 -16.87
C ALA A 108 0.95 -10.10 -17.62
N GLN A 109 0.20 -9.03 -17.35
CA GLN A 109 0.50 -7.67 -17.81
C GLN A 109 0.71 -6.79 -16.61
N CYS A 110 1.95 -6.39 -16.39
CA CYS A 110 2.36 -5.56 -15.28
C CYS A 110 3.57 -4.73 -15.71
N GLY A 111 3.52 -3.45 -15.50
CA GLY A 111 4.61 -2.55 -15.89
C GLY A 111 4.85 -1.46 -14.84
N THR A 112 3.80 -0.72 -14.49
CA THR A 112 3.91 0.36 -13.51
C THR A 112 2.62 0.43 -12.69
N PRO A 113 2.41 -0.49 -11.75
CA PRO A 113 1.26 -0.45 -10.87
C PRO A 113 1.35 0.76 -9.93
N VAL A 114 0.37 1.64 -10.01
CA VAL A 114 0.33 2.93 -9.32
C VAL A 114 -0.76 3.03 -8.27
N GLY A 115 -1.74 2.13 -8.31
CA GLY A 115 -2.85 2.14 -7.35
C GLY A 115 -3.16 0.75 -6.81
N VAL A 116 -3.46 0.67 -5.53
CA VAL A 116 -4.03 -0.50 -4.86
C VAL A 116 -5.23 -0.05 -4.05
N GLY A 117 -6.31 -0.80 -4.14
CA GLY A 117 -7.51 -0.54 -3.35
C GLY A 117 -8.30 -1.81 -3.09
N LEU A 118 -9.31 -1.70 -2.25
CA LEU A 118 -10.22 -2.76 -1.87
C LEU A 118 -11.64 -2.36 -2.22
N ASP A 119 -12.43 -3.27 -2.79
CA ASP A 119 -13.84 -3.01 -2.98
C ASP A 119 -14.68 -3.48 -1.78
N SER A 120 -15.97 -3.14 -1.79
CA SER A 120 -16.93 -3.51 -0.73
C SER A 120 -17.16 -5.03 -0.58
N LYS A 121 -16.60 -5.82 -1.49
CA LYS A 121 -16.64 -7.30 -1.44
C LYS A 121 -15.31 -7.87 -0.98
N GLY A 122 -14.35 -7.02 -0.58
CA GLY A 122 -13.01 -7.41 -0.16
C GLY A 122 -12.10 -7.88 -1.29
N LYS A 123 -12.43 -7.60 -2.56
CA LYS A 123 -11.51 -7.88 -3.67
C LYS A 123 -10.43 -6.82 -3.73
N VAL A 124 -9.22 -7.26 -4.04
CA VAL A 124 -8.07 -6.39 -4.20
C VAL A 124 -7.97 -5.92 -5.64
N TRP A 125 -7.83 -4.64 -5.84
CA TRP A 125 -7.68 -4.02 -7.14
C TRP A 125 -6.28 -3.43 -7.28
N MET A 126 -5.65 -3.67 -8.41
CA MET A 126 -4.37 -3.08 -8.79
C MET A 126 -4.53 -2.33 -10.11
N ILE A 127 -4.19 -1.06 -10.11
CA ILE A 127 -4.25 -0.19 -11.28
C ILE A 127 -2.83 0.01 -11.81
N ASP A 128 -2.63 -0.37 -13.06
CA ASP A 128 -1.36 -0.16 -13.77
C ASP A 128 -1.43 1.06 -14.68
N TYR A 129 -0.38 1.87 -14.67
CA TYR A 129 -0.26 3.07 -15.49
C TYR A 129 -0.45 2.79 -16.99
N ASN A 130 -0.08 1.60 -17.46
CA ASN A 130 -0.15 1.23 -18.88
C ASN A 130 -1.55 0.80 -19.34
N GLY A 131 -2.61 1.05 -18.57
CA GLY A 131 -3.98 0.81 -18.99
C GLY A 131 -4.54 -0.55 -18.58
N TRP A 132 -3.89 -1.27 -17.67
CA TRP A 132 -4.39 -2.53 -17.12
C TRP A 132 -4.93 -2.35 -15.73
N THR A 133 -6.07 -2.97 -15.49
CA THR A 133 -6.68 -3.01 -14.16
C THR A 133 -6.92 -4.46 -13.80
N TRP A 134 -6.36 -4.87 -12.69
CA TRP A 134 -6.49 -6.21 -12.18
C TRP A 134 -7.39 -6.23 -10.93
N GLN A 135 -8.34 -7.17 -10.92
CA GLN A 135 -9.06 -7.56 -9.71
C GLN A 135 -8.54 -8.92 -9.28
N MET A 136 -8.25 -9.08 -8.00
CA MET A 136 -7.81 -10.35 -7.41
C MET A 136 -8.71 -10.71 -6.24
N ASP A 137 -9.08 -11.98 -6.16
CA ASP A 137 -9.73 -12.55 -5.00
C ASP A 137 -8.66 -12.92 -3.97
N PRO A 138 -8.63 -12.31 -2.77
CA PRO A 138 -7.60 -12.59 -1.77
C PRO A 138 -7.71 -13.99 -1.15
N MET A 139 -8.82 -14.70 -1.32
CA MET A 139 -9.03 -16.05 -0.77
C MET A 139 -8.59 -17.14 -1.74
N THR A 140 -8.77 -16.93 -3.04
CA THR A 140 -8.47 -17.93 -4.07
C THR A 140 -7.29 -17.55 -4.95
N TYR A 141 -6.87 -16.29 -4.88
CA TYR A 141 -5.86 -15.65 -5.74
C TYR A 141 -6.23 -15.66 -7.24
N GLU A 142 -7.51 -15.91 -7.54
CA GLU A 142 -8.01 -15.77 -8.91
C GLU A 142 -7.91 -14.32 -9.35
N LYS A 143 -7.32 -14.11 -10.54
CA LYS A 143 -7.04 -12.79 -11.11
C LYS A 143 -7.88 -12.56 -12.36
N LYS A 144 -8.53 -11.41 -12.43
CA LYS A 144 -9.29 -10.98 -13.58
C LYS A 144 -8.69 -9.69 -14.14
N LEU A 145 -8.29 -9.73 -15.39
CA LEU A 145 -7.87 -8.54 -16.13
C LEU A 145 -9.09 -7.80 -16.64
N LEU A 146 -9.12 -6.51 -16.39
CA LEU A 146 -10.11 -5.56 -16.91
C LEU A 146 -9.35 -4.49 -17.69
N PRO A 147 -9.21 -4.64 -19.02
CA PRO A 147 -8.53 -3.65 -19.82
C PRO A 147 -9.36 -2.36 -19.83
N VAL A 148 -8.71 -1.27 -19.45
CA VAL A 148 -9.30 0.07 -19.47
C VAL A 148 -8.45 0.90 -20.42
N ALA A 149 -9.08 1.57 -21.37
CA ALA A 149 -8.35 2.32 -22.38
C ALA A 149 -7.64 3.54 -21.80
N GLY A 150 -6.43 3.81 -22.27
CA GLY A 150 -5.64 4.98 -21.92
C GLY A 150 -4.63 4.73 -20.78
N VAL A 151 -3.96 5.80 -20.41
CA VAL A 151 -2.99 5.82 -19.29
C VAL A 151 -3.75 6.13 -18.01
N HIS A 152 -3.54 5.34 -16.97
CA HIS A 152 -4.19 5.53 -15.67
C HIS A 152 -3.19 5.96 -14.61
N TYR A 153 -3.58 6.92 -13.80
CA TYR A 153 -2.82 7.34 -12.65
C TYR A 153 -3.76 7.62 -11.47
N THR A 154 -3.58 6.90 -10.39
CA THR A 154 -4.41 7.02 -9.19
C THR A 154 -3.58 7.58 -8.05
N TYR A 155 -2.92 8.65 -8.17
CA TYR A 155 -2.10 9.29 -7.10
C TYR A 155 -2.21 8.60 -5.73
N SER A 156 -1.59 7.46 -5.55
CA SER A 156 -1.40 6.69 -4.32
C SER A 156 -2.63 6.46 -3.41
N ASP A 157 -3.73 7.11 -3.65
CA ASP A 157 -4.92 7.07 -2.81
C ASP A 157 -6.12 6.55 -3.62
N PHE A 158 -6.09 5.27 -3.91
CA PHE A 158 -7.23 4.55 -4.45
C PHE A 158 -8.05 4.00 -3.30
N THR A 159 -8.69 4.88 -2.56
CA THR A 159 -9.53 4.51 -1.41
C THR A 159 -10.85 3.92 -1.87
N GLY A 160 -10.91 2.60 -1.93
CA GLY A 160 -12.16 1.88 -2.08
C GLY A 160 -12.96 1.89 -0.76
N SER A 161 -13.14 0.74 -0.15
CA SER A 161 -13.86 0.57 1.13
C SER A 161 -13.11 1.11 2.36
N GLY A 162 -11.87 1.61 2.22
CA GLY A 162 -11.07 2.12 3.33
C GLY A 162 -11.73 3.23 4.13
N LEU A 163 -12.59 4.03 3.51
CA LEU A 163 -13.39 5.05 4.19
C LEU A 163 -14.50 4.45 5.07
N SER A 164 -14.99 3.24 4.79
CA SER A 164 -16.03 2.60 5.60
C SER A 164 -15.48 1.99 6.90
N GLY A 165 -14.17 1.78 6.98
CA GLY A 165 -13.47 1.32 8.19
C GLY A 165 -13.10 2.44 9.16
N VAL A 166 -13.20 3.69 8.74
CA VAL A 166 -12.96 4.85 9.61
C VAL A 166 -14.27 5.22 10.29
N SER A 167 -14.55 4.61 11.43
CA SER A 167 -15.60 5.13 12.32
C SER A 167 -15.14 6.46 12.89
N PRO A 168 -15.89 7.57 12.71
CA PRO A 168 -15.61 8.80 13.42
C PRO A 168 -15.78 8.53 14.92
N GLN A 169 -14.70 8.60 15.67
CA GLN A 169 -14.75 8.58 17.14
C GLN A 169 -15.15 9.95 17.67
#